data_579e658015b153b53bcb3671f2e07a1c
#
_entry.id   579e658015b153b53bcb3671f2e07a1c
#
_cell.length_a   1.000
_cell.length_b   1.000
_cell.length_c   1.000
_cell.angle_alpha   90.00
_cell.angle_beta   90.00
_cell.angle_gamma   90.00
#
_symmetry.space_group_name_H-M   'P 1'
#
loop_
_entity.id
_entity.type
_entity.pdbx_description
1 polymer ?
#
loop_
_entity_poly.entity_id
_entity_poly.type
_entity_poly.pdbx_seq_one_letter_code
_entity_poly.pdbx_strand_id
1 'polypeptide(L)'
;MFHTRNSSQNTAEFVLLDQLVEEDHLLRKIDKHIDFSFIIEKVKPYYSENKGRPSLDPLILFKMMFIGYLYGIRSERQLEKEIYYNMAYRWFLGLNINDPVPHHSTISWNRRTRFKDTTIFQDIFDEIVLQGINHDMVGGRVLFTDSTHLKANANKHKYTRKTIAQDTQNYIKDLNEAIQEDREEHGKKPLTAKEEVKAEKEIRHSTTDPESGYLYRENKPEGFFYLDHRTTDMKYNIITDAYVTSGNVHDSVPYLDRLDHQIARFGFQVEAVALDSGYLTAPICKGLSDRQIFGVIAHRRYHPIRGLFPKWKFHYDSEQDRYICPNHQTLTYSTTDRKGYRSYKSNPEICSSCPLLENCTKSKNRQKVITRHVWEDHKEKVRQNRLSVSGKNLYKKRKEKIERSFADSKQLHGLRYCRLRGKRNVSEQVLLTAACQNMKKIATYLAKQG
;
A
#
# COMPACT_ATOMS: atom_id res chain seq x y z
N MET A 1 -20.05 35.65 41.30
CA MET A 1 -19.05 36.73 41.28
C MET A 1 -18.28 36.62 39.99
N PHE A 2 -18.31 37.65 39.14
CA PHE A 2 -17.49 37.68 37.92
C PHE A 2 -16.15 38.32 38.25
N HIS A 3 -15.05 37.63 37.94
CA HIS A 3 -13.73 38.25 37.99
C HIS A 3 -13.53 39.18 36.79
N THR A 4 -13.37 40.46 37.02
CA THR A 4 -12.98 41.41 35.96
C THR A 4 -11.54 41.14 35.57
N ARG A 5 -11.32 40.96 34.25
CA ARG A 5 -9.99 40.80 33.68
C ARG A 5 -9.13 42.06 33.94
N ASN A 6 -7.96 41.85 34.49
CA ASN A 6 -6.96 42.89 34.56
C ASN A 6 -6.43 43.18 33.15
N SER A 7 -6.49 44.38 32.65
CA SER A 7 -6.11 44.78 31.27
C SER A 7 -4.61 45.01 31.08
N SER A 8 -3.78 44.24 31.80
CA SER A 8 -2.30 44.41 31.78
C SER A 8 -1.59 43.60 30.69
N GLN A 9 -2.16 43.55 29.47
CA GLN A 9 -1.54 42.83 28.34
C GLN A 9 -0.21 43.44 27.86
N ASN A 10 0.16 44.62 28.34
CA ASN A 10 1.37 45.33 27.94
C ASN A 10 2.48 45.31 29.01
N THR A 11 2.39 44.45 30.03
CA THR A 11 3.47 44.26 30.99
C THR A 11 4.55 43.39 30.39
N ALA A 12 5.81 43.75 30.57
CA ALA A 12 6.94 42.93 30.18
C ALA A 12 7.05 41.72 31.12
N GLU A 13 7.05 40.53 30.53
CA GLU A 13 7.27 39.28 31.26
C GLU A 13 8.55 38.60 30.72
N PHE A 14 9.41 38.13 31.61
CA PHE A 14 10.60 37.36 31.25
C PHE A 14 10.26 35.86 31.37
N VAL A 15 10.09 35.21 30.21
CA VAL A 15 9.78 33.79 30.13
C VAL A 15 10.71 33.13 29.12
N LEU A 16 11.28 31.98 29.50
CA LEU A 16 12.02 31.15 28.56
C LEU A 16 11.03 30.36 27.71
N LEU A 17 11.27 30.28 26.39
CA LEU A 17 10.42 29.51 25.48
C LEU A 17 10.29 28.05 25.93
N ASP A 18 11.36 27.51 26.51
CA ASP A 18 11.36 26.14 27.05
C ASP A 18 10.32 25.93 28.17
N GLN A 19 10.08 26.95 29.00
CA GLN A 19 9.09 26.90 30.08
C GLN A 19 7.64 26.98 29.57
N LEU A 20 7.43 27.51 28.36
CA LEU A 20 6.10 27.65 27.76
C LEU A 20 5.58 26.36 27.10
N VAL A 21 6.46 25.40 26.87
CA VAL A 21 6.09 24.10 26.25
C VAL A 21 6.02 23.06 27.35
N GLU A 22 4.87 22.45 27.51
CA GLU A 22 4.64 21.39 28.53
C GLU A 22 5.65 20.24 28.36
N GLU A 23 6.14 19.70 29.48
CA GLU A 23 7.14 18.61 29.46
C GLU A 23 6.63 17.36 28.76
N ASP A 24 5.35 17.08 28.86
CA ASP A 24 4.72 15.91 28.23
C ASP A 24 4.22 16.17 26.80
N HIS A 25 4.50 17.36 26.23
CA HIS A 25 4.11 17.71 24.88
C HIS A 25 4.71 16.75 23.85
N LEU A 26 3.93 16.36 22.83
CA LEU A 26 4.33 15.39 21.82
C LEU A 26 5.65 15.74 21.10
N LEU A 27 5.89 17.01 20.79
CA LEU A 27 7.11 17.43 20.12
C LEU A 27 8.35 17.28 21.00
N ARG A 28 8.22 17.45 22.33
CA ARG A 28 9.32 17.15 23.26
C ARG A 28 9.66 15.66 23.26
N LYS A 29 8.63 14.81 23.30
CA LYS A 29 8.81 13.35 23.21
C LYS A 29 9.49 12.95 21.90
N ILE A 30 9.08 13.55 20.78
CA ILE A 30 9.70 13.29 19.47
C ILE A 30 11.15 13.80 19.48
N ASP A 31 11.43 15.01 19.92
CA ASP A 31 12.77 15.59 19.92
C ASP A 31 13.75 14.80 20.82
N LYS A 32 13.25 14.28 21.95
CA LYS A 32 14.04 13.47 22.90
C LYS A 32 14.37 12.08 22.39
N HIS A 33 13.44 11.44 21.67
CA HIS A 33 13.54 10.00 21.35
C HIS A 33 13.79 9.69 19.87
N ILE A 34 13.74 10.67 18.99
CA ILE A 34 14.06 10.52 17.59
C ILE A 34 15.38 11.25 17.30
N ASP A 35 16.35 10.51 16.83
CA ASP A 35 17.58 11.10 16.32
C ASP A 35 17.35 11.68 14.93
N PHE A 36 17.56 12.96 14.76
CA PHE A 36 17.45 13.69 13.50
C PHE A 36 18.81 13.99 12.84
N SER A 37 19.92 13.61 13.46
CA SER A 37 21.29 13.89 12.96
C SER A 37 21.51 13.35 11.55
N PHE A 38 20.93 12.19 11.24
CA PHE A 38 21.01 11.56 9.92
C PHE A 38 20.53 12.46 8.77
N ILE A 39 19.64 13.41 9.03
CA ILE A 39 19.12 14.32 8.00
C ILE A 39 20.26 15.10 7.35
N ILE A 40 21.17 15.63 8.16
CA ILE A 40 22.31 16.43 7.68
C ILE A 40 23.20 15.57 6.76
N GLU A 41 23.49 14.34 7.17
CA GLU A 41 24.31 13.42 6.38
C GLU A 41 23.65 13.06 5.05
N LYS A 42 22.37 12.72 5.09
CA LYS A 42 21.60 12.32 3.88
C LYS A 42 21.43 13.47 2.88
N VAL A 43 21.32 14.71 3.34
CA VAL A 43 21.11 15.85 2.43
C VAL A 43 22.41 16.52 1.98
N LYS A 44 23.53 16.30 2.67
CA LYS A 44 24.83 16.90 2.35
C LYS A 44 25.20 16.85 0.86
N PRO A 45 25.00 15.72 0.14
CA PRO A 45 25.32 15.63 -1.29
C PRO A 45 24.54 16.63 -2.18
N TYR A 46 23.42 17.14 -1.70
CA TYR A 46 22.55 18.05 -2.45
C TYR A 46 22.80 19.53 -2.14
N TYR A 47 23.77 19.82 -1.28
CA TYR A 47 24.15 21.19 -0.91
C TYR A 47 25.55 21.52 -1.43
N SER A 48 25.74 22.78 -1.88
CA SER A 48 27.05 23.26 -2.30
C SER A 48 27.87 23.63 -1.05
N GLU A 49 29.13 23.21 -1.00
CA GLU A 49 30.01 23.52 0.13
C GLU A 49 30.39 25.02 0.17
N ASN A 50 30.68 25.65 -0.98
CA ASN A 50 31.33 26.94 -1.04
C ASN A 50 30.70 27.94 -2.00
N LYS A 51 29.52 27.67 -2.59
CA LYS A 51 28.91 28.55 -3.59
C LYS A 51 27.47 28.93 -3.22
N GLY A 52 27.14 30.20 -3.37
CA GLY A 52 25.80 30.73 -3.24
C GLY A 52 25.50 31.35 -1.89
N ARG A 53 24.28 31.89 -1.73
CA ARG A 53 23.78 32.45 -0.45
C ARG A 53 23.64 31.28 0.57
N PRO A 54 23.96 31.51 1.86
CA PRO A 54 23.71 30.55 2.92
C PRO A 54 22.27 30.04 2.86
N SER A 55 22.12 28.72 2.81
CA SER A 55 20.81 28.07 2.76
C SER A 55 20.19 28.02 4.17
N LEU A 56 18.85 27.86 4.23
CA LEU A 56 18.21 27.45 5.47
C LEU A 56 18.82 26.12 5.94
N ASP A 57 19.02 26.00 7.25
CA ASP A 57 19.42 24.74 7.89
C ASP A 57 18.50 23.61 7.45
N PRO A 58 19.04 22.53 6.87
CA PRO A 58 18.25 21.38 6.44
C PRO A 58 17.42 20.78 7.57
N LEU A 59 17.92 20.75 8.79
CA LEU A 59 17.20 20.20 9.93
C LEU A 59 15.93 21.03 10.22
N ILE A 60 16.03 22.35 10.21
CA ILE A 60 14.88 23.24 10.35
C ILE A 60 13.87 22.98 9.23
N LEU A 61 14.35 22.88 7.98
CA LEU A 61 13.49 22.64 6.82
C LEU A 61 12.67 21.33 6.98
N PHE A 62 13.33 20.22 7.34
CA PHE A 62 12.64 18.95 7.50
C PHE A 62 11.75 18.90 8.75
N LYS A 63 12.20 19.49 9.87
CA LYS A 63 11.34 19.64 11.06
C LYS A 63 10.07 20.46 10.76
N MET A 64 10.16 21.53 9.95
CA MET A 64 8.97 22.25 9.46
C MET A 64 8.03 21.31 8.69
N MET A 65 8.57 20.51 7.76
CA MET A 65 7.77 19.56 6.99
C MET A 65 7.11 18.51 7.91
N PHE A 66 7.83 18.01 8.92
CA PHE A 66 7.28 17.08 9.90
C PHE A 66 6.14 17.70 10.70
N ILE A 67 6.24 18.94 11.17
CA ILE A 67 5.10 19.64 11.80
C ILE A 67 3.90 19.66 10.86
N GLY A 68 4.12 20.03 9.60
CA GLY A 68 3.06 20.09 8.59
C GLY A 68 2.33 18.75 8.39
N TYR A 69 3.06 17.64 8.35
CA TYR A 69 2.48 16.29 8.19
C TYR A 69 1.95 15.70 9.51
N LEU A 70 2.63 15.97 10.63
CA LEU A 70 2.24 15.47 11.95
C LEU A 70 0.89 16.03 12.40
N TYR A 71 0.67 17.32 12.17
CA TYR A 71 -0.55 18.03 12.58
C TYR A 71 -1.56 18.23 11.44
N GLY A 72 -1.32 17.65 10.27
CA GLY A 72 -2.25 17.69 9.14
C GLY A 72 -2.47 19.09 8.54
N ILE A 73 -1.51 20.00 8.69
CA ILE A 73 -1.58 21.37 8.17
C ILE A 73 -1.55 21.33 6.65
N ARG A 74 -2.58 21.87 6.01
CA ARG A 74 -2.86 21.61 4.59
C ARG A 74 -2.02 22.38 3.59
N SER A 75 -1.48 23.54 3.96
CA SER A 75 -0.67 24.36 3.05
C SER A 75 0.59 24.87 3.72
N GLU A 76 1.63 25.06 2.94
CA GLU A 76 2.92 25.59 3.41
C GLU A 76 2.78 27.03 3.90
N ARG A 77 1.87 27.83 3.32
CA ARG A 77 1.56 29.20 3.82
C ARG A 77 0.87 29.17 5.19
N GLN A 78 -0.02 28.21 5.40
CA GLN A 78 -0.65 28.02 6.70
C GLN A 78 0.38 27.52 7.71
N LEU A 79 1.27 26.59 7.31
CA LEU A 79 2.35 26.09 8.15
C LEU A 79 3.26 27.22 8.66
N GLU A 80 3.68 28.14 7.80
CA GLU A 80 4.45 29.33 8.18
C GLU A 80 3.73 30.16 9.25
N LYS A 81 2.42 30.42 9.07
CA LYS A 81 1.60 31.16 10.04
C LYS A 81 1.44 30.40 11.37
N GLU A 82 1.18 29.08 11.30
CA GLU A 82 1.06 28.25 12.50
C GLU A 82 2.37 28.24 13.30
N ILE A 83 3.52 28.15 12.64
CA ILE A 83 4.84 28.23 13.29
C ILE A 83 5.05 29.62 13.92
N TYR A 84 4.55 30.66 13.26
CA TYR A 84 4.68 32.02 13.79
C TYR A 84 3.98 32.19 15.15
N TYR A 85 2.80 31.61 15.31
CA TYR A 85 1.96 31.78 16.50
C TYR A 85 2.11 30.66 17.55
N ASN A 86 2.63 29.49 17.19
CA ASN A 86 2.68 28.34 18.09
C ASN A 86 4.06 28.19 18.73
N MET A 87 4.13 28.37 20.05
CA MET A 87 5.37 28.29 20.81
C MET A 87 6.02 26.91 20.77
N ALA A 88 5.23 25.82 20.80
CA ALA A 88 5.75 24.46 20.73
C ALA A 88 6.38 24.15 19.36
N TYR A 89 5.84 24.74 18.27
CA TYR A 89 6.42 24.58 16.94
C TYR A 89 7.76 25.34 16.83
N ARG A 90 7.80 26.57 17.37
CA ARG A 90 9.05 27.36 17.42
C ARG A 90 10.12 26.65 18.24
N TRP A 91 9.74 26.15 19.41
CA TRP A 91 10.62 25.37 20.27
C TRP A 91 11.22 24.16 19.54
N PHE A 92 10.38 23.36 18.87
CA PHE A 92 10.82 22.18 18.14
C PHE A 92 11.77 22.49 16.97
N LEU A 93 11.64 23.68 16.39
CA LEU A 93 12.51 24.17 15.32
C LEU A 93 13.80 24.83 15.85
N GLY A 94 13.93 25.04 17.15
CA GLY A 94 15.03 25.80 17.75
C GLY A 94 14.98 27.30 17.44
N LEU A 95 13.80 27.87 17.15
CA LEU A 95 13.58 29.27 16.89
C LEU A 95 13.18 29.97 18.17
N ASN A 96 13.84 31.12 18.48
CA ASN A 96 13.40 32.02 19.58
C ASN A 96 12.10 32.75 19.21
N ILE A 97 11.49 33.43 20.21
CA ILE A 97 10.23 34.16 20.03
C ILE A 97 10.32 35.19 18.92
N ASN A 98 11.44 35.90 18.81
CA ASN A 98 11.66 36.99 17.82
C ASN A 98 12.33 36.50 16.52
N ASP A 99 12.75 35.26 16.42
CA ASP A 99 13.41 34.76 15.20
C ASP A 99 12.43 34.75 14.04
N PRO A 100 12.87 35.08 12.82
CA PRO A 100 12.02 35.02 11.65
C PRO A 100 11.69 33.55 11.31
N VAL A 101 10.43 33.27 11.03
CA VAL A 101 10.00 31.98 10.52
C VAL A 101 10.44 31.84 9.06
N PRO A 102 11.03 30.71 8.66
CA PRO A 102 11.40 30.51 7.27
C PRO A 102 10.19 30.58 6.35
N HIS A 103 10.33 31.28 5.23
CA HIS A 103 9.25 31.54 4.30
C HIS A 103 8.73 30.22 3.64
N HIS A 104 7.43 30.08 3.48
CA HIS A 104 6.78 28.89 2.94
C HIS A 104 7.32 28.47 1.57
N SER A 105 7.72 29.43 0.71
CA SER A 105 8.26 29.11 -0.63
C SER A 105 9.57 28.33 -0.57
N THR A 106 10.32 28.36 0.54
CA THR A 106 11.56 27.62 0.72
C THR A 106 11.33 26.12 0.63
N ILE A 107 10.25 25.62 1.23
CA ILE A 107 9.87 24.20 1.14
C ILE A 107 9.59 23.82 -0.31
N SER A 108 8.71 24.57 -0.98
CA SER A 108 8.32 24.27 -2.36
C SER A 108 9.48 24.43 -3.35
N TRP A 109 10.41 25.36 -3.10
CA TRP A 109 11.62 25.53 -3.92
C TRP A 109 12.55 24.33 -3.76
N ASN A 110 12.90 23.92 -2.53
CA ASN A 110 13.76 22.76 -2.28
C ASN A 110 13.19 21.48 -2.90
N ARG A 111 11.88 21.26 -2.79
CA ARG A 111 11.19 20.11 -3.41
C ARG A 111 11.35 20.08 -4.93
N ARG A 112 11.24 21.24 -5.60
CA ARG A 112 11.27 21.34 -7.07
C ARG A 112 12.67 21.37 -7.66
N THR A 113 13.66 21.80 -6.89
CA THR A 113 15.02 22.00 -7.38
C THR A 113 16.01 21.06 -6.72
N ARG A 114 16.27 21.22 -5.41
CA ARG A 114 17.32 20.49 -4.70
C ARG A 114 17.03 19.00 -4.54
N PHE A 115 15.80 18.67 -4.16
CA PHE A 115 15.37 17.30 -3.93
C PHE A 115 14.61 16.69 -5.11
N LYS A 116 14.65 17.36 -6.27
CA LYS A 116 14.09 16.82 -7.50
C LYS A 116 14.86 15.57 -7.91
N ASP A 117 14.11 14.52 -8.21
CA ASP A 117 14.66 13.24 -8.71
C ASP A 117 15.67 12.55 -7.73
N THR A 118 15.53 12.82 -6.42
CA THR A 118 16.30 12.18 -5.35
C THR A 118 15.45 11.20 -4.56
N THR A 119 16.11 10.33 -3.79
CA THR A 119 15.48 9.35 -2.89
C THR A 119 15.28 9.88 -1.46
N ILE A 120 15.60 11.14 -1.19
CA ILE A 120 15.72 11.69 0.18
C ILE A 120 14.48 11.42 1.06
N PHE A 121 13.27 11.48 0.52
CA PHE A 121 12.06 11.24 1.29
C PHE A 121 11.87 9.77 1.65
N GLN A 122 12.31 8.85 0.76
CA GLN A 122 12.37 7.42 1.06
C GLN A 122 13.45 7.15 2.11
N ASP A 123 14.62 7.74 1.95
CA ASP A 123 15.75 7.56 2.87
C ASP A 123 15.42 8.03 4.28
N ILE A 124 14.68 9.15 4.42
CA ILE A 124 14.18 9.64 5.72
C ILE A 124 13.17 8.67 6.32
N PHE A 125 12.23 8.19 5.51
CA PHE A 125 11.25 7.21 5.99
C PHE A 125 11.94 5.94 6.47
N ASP A 126 12.88 5.41 5.70
CA ASP A 126 13.64 4.20 6.01
C ASP A 126 14.44 4.36 7.31
N GLU A 127 15.07 5.52 7.53
CA GLU A 127 15.83 5.79 8.74
C GLU A 127 14.95 5.79 10.00
N ILE A 128 13.74 6.37 9.90
CA ILE A 128 12.77 6.31 11.00
C ILE A 128 12.29 4.87 11.27
N VAL A 129 12.19 4.03 10.23
CA VAL A 129 11.89 2.60 10.42
C VAL A 129 13.06 1.89 11.11
N LEU A 130 14.31 2.19 10.71
CA LEU A 130 15.52 1.63 11.34
C LEU A 130 15.60 2.01 12.82
N GLN A 131 15.27 3.24 13.19
CA GLN A 131 15.19 3.63 14.61
C GLN A 131 14.14 2.79 15.36
N GLY A 132 12.97 2.54 14.73
CA GLY A 132 11.98 1.62 15.29
C GLY A 132 12.50 0.19 15.46
N ILE A 133 13.31 -0.31 14.52
CA ILE A 133 13.97 -1.63 14.62
C ILE A 133 14.98 -1.63 15.77
N ASN A 134 15.82 -0.61 15.88
CA ASN A 134 16.84 -0.48 16.91
C ASN A 134 16.24 -0.43 18.34
N HIS A 135 15.01 0.07 18.47
CA HIS A 135 14.23 0.06 19.72
C HIS A 135 13.37 -1.20 19.90
N ASP A 136 13.62 -2.26 19.12
CA ASP A 136 12.87 -3.52 19.17
C ASP A 136 11.35 -3.35 18.99
N MET A 137 10.91 -2.32 18.26
CA MET A 137 9.50 -2.06 17.97
C MET A 137 9.03 -2.69 16.65
N VAL A 138 9.93 -3.26 15.86
CA VAL A 138 9.61 -3.95 14.60
C VAL A 138 10.10 -5.38 14.70
N GLY A 139 9.21 -6.33 14.50
CA GLY A 139 9.56 -7.75 14.51
C GLY A 139 10.06 -8.27 13.18
N GLY A 140 9.59 -7.71 12.07
CA GLY A 140 9.95 -8.13 10.71
C GLY A 140 9.49 -9.54 10.31
N ARG A 141 8.74 -10.25 11.18
CA ARG A 141 8.30 -11.64 10.96
C ARG A 141 6.86 -11.73 10.44
N VAL A 142 5.98 -10.83 10.86
CA VAL A 142 4.56 -10.84 10.47
C VAL A 142 4.16 -9.45 9.98
N LEU A 143 3.78 -9.39 8.70
CA LEU A 143 3.47 -8.14 8.02
C LEU A 143 2.00 -8.10 7.55
N PHE A 144 1.39 -6.93 7.64
CA PHE A 144 0.04 -6.64 7.16
C PHE A 144 0.10 -5.60 6.07
N THR A 145 -0.40 -5.93 4.88
CA THR A 145 -0.43 -5.00 3.75
C THR A 145 -1.87 -4.75 3.30
N ASP A 146 -2.12 -3.52 2.92
CA ASP A 146 -3.37 -3.06 2.32
C ASP A 146 -3.14 -1.78 1.51
N SER A 147 -4.15 -1.34 0.79
CA SER A 147 -4.11 -0.08 0.07
C SER A 147 -5.29 0.82 0.42
N THR A 148 -5.08 2.13 0.26
CA THR A 148 -6.17 3.10 0.39
C THR A 148 -6.12 4.15 -0.72
N HIS A 149 -7.31 4.60 -1.15
CA HIS A 149 -7.42 5.64 -2.16
C HIS A 149 -7.19 7.03 -1.54
N LEU A 150 -6.32 7.81 -2.18
CA LEU A 150 -6.10 9.22 -1.92
C LEU A 150 -6.70 10.02 -3.07
N LYS A 151 -7.58 10.95 -2.76
CA LYS A 151 -8.17 11.80 -3.79
C LYS A 151 -7.11 12.74 -4.36
N ALA A 152 -6.86 12.64 -5.66
CA ALA A 152 -5.89 13.47 -6.36
C ALA A 152 -6.31 14.95 -6.38
N ASN A 153 -5.31 15.84 -6.42
CA ASN A 153 -5.54 17.27 -6.64
C ASN A 153 -5.83 17.53 -8.13
N ALA A 154 -6.89 16.92 -8.64
CA ALA A 154 -7.29 16.93 -10.03
C ALA A 154 -8.77 17.31 -10.19
N ASN A 155 -9.07 18.06 -11.25
CA ASN A 155 -10.44 18.35 -11.61
C ASN A 155 -11.04 17.15 -12.37
N LYS A 156 -12.11 16.54 -11.82
CA LYS A 156 -12.72 15.34 -12.40
C LYS A 156 -13.36 15.56 -13.79
N HIS A 157 -13.65 16.79 -14.15
CA HIS A 157 -14.27 17.17 -15.43
C HIS A 157 -13.22 17.59 -16.49
N LYS A 158 -11.94 17.77 -16.11
CA LYS A 158 -10.85 18.15 -17.02
C LYS A 158 -10.02 16.92 -17.36
N TYR A 159 -10.39 16.21 -18.42
CA TYR A 159 -9.67 15.01 -18.90
C TYR A 159 -9.72 14.88 -20.41
N THR A 160 -8.78 14.14 -20.95
CA THR A 160 -8.78 13.61 -22.31
C THR A 160 -8.93 12.09 -22.26
N ARG A 161 -9.42 11.48 -23.34
CA ARG A 161 -9.37 10.02 -23.48
C ARG A 161 -8.09 9.64 -24.15
N LYS A 162 -7.37 8.68 -23.60
CA LYS A 162 -6.15 8.14 -24.17
C LYS A 162 -6.23 6.62 -24.19
N THR A 163 -5.76 6.05 -25.29
CA THR A 163 -5.52 4.63 -25.42
C THR A 163 -4.12 4.33 -24.88
N ILE A 164 -4.04 3.45 -23.87
CA ILE A 164 -2.78 2.99 -23.32
C ILE A 164 -2.66 1.48 -23.50
N ALA A 165 -1.45 1.01 -23.78
CA ALA A 165 -1.14 -0.40 -23.70
C ALA A 165 -1.16 -0.85 -22.22
N GLN A 166 -1.73 -2.01 -21.95
CA GLN A 166 -1.65 -2.59 -20.62
C GLN A 166 -0.22 -3.04 -20.34
N ASP A 167 0.33 -2.64 -19.18
CA ASP A 167 1.63 -3.13 -18.76
C ASP A 167 1.60 -4.64 -18.52
N THR A 168 2.61 -5.30 -19.06
CA THR A 168 2.85 -6.73 -18.89
C THR A 168 3.33 -6.95 -17.45
N GLN A 169 2.68 -7.83 -16.71
CA GLN A 169 3.05 -8.10 -15.32
C GLN A 169 4.32 -8.97 -15.25
N ASN A 170 5.19 -8.76 -14.27
CA ASN A 170 6.49 -9.42 -14.13
C ASN A 170 6.41 -10.97 -14.10
N TYR A 171 5.28 -11.53 -13.66
CA TYR A 171 5.08 -12.98 -13.59
C TYR A 171 4.68 -13.67 -14.91
N ILE A 172 4.54 -12.93 -16.02
CA ILE A 172 4.06 -13.52 -17.28
C ILE A 172 5.06 -14.54 -17.82
N LYS A 173 6.35 -14.30 -17.64
CA LYS A 173 7.39 -15.25 -18.05
C LYS A 173 7.22 -16.57 -17.32
N ASP A 174 7.16 -16.55 -15.99
CA ASP A 174 6.99 -17.73 -15.15
C ASP A 174 5.67 -18.46 -15.44
N LEU A 175 4.61 -17.66 -15.74
CA LEU A 175 3.32 -18.23 -16.11
C LEU A 175 3.38 -18.93 -17.46
N ASN A 176 4.07 -18.35 -18.45
CA ASN A 176 4.22 -18.97 -19.76
C ASN A 176 5.04 -20.26 -19.68
N GLU A 177 6.11 -20.27 -18.88
CA GLU A 177 6.90 -21.48 -18.60
C GLU A 177 6.01 -22.57 -17.98
N ALA A 178 5.29 -22.27 -16.91
CA ALA A 178 4.38 -23.20 -16.26
C ALA A 178 3.25 -23.71 -17.18
N ILE A 179 2.76 -22.88 -18.11
CA ILE A 179 1.78 -23.29 -19.11
C ILE A 179 2.39 -24.28 -20.11
N GLN A 180 3.62 -24.05 -20.56
CA GLN A 180 4.29 -24.94 -21.50
C GLN A 180 4.59 -26.30 -20.87
N GLU A 181 5.14 -26.31 -19.65
CA GLU A 181 5.37 -27.51 -18.87
C GLU A 181 4.07 -28.34 -18.69
N ASP A 182 3.00 -27.66 -18.24
CA ASP A 182 1.69 -28.31 -18.06
C ASP A 182 1.13 -28.92 -19.35
N ARG A 183 1.30 -28.25 -20.47
CA ARG A 183 0.84 -28.75 -21.76
C ARG A 183 1.68 -29.92 -22.25
N GLU A 184 2.97 -29.90 -22.02
CA GLU A 184 3.89 -30.99 -22.35
C GLU A 184 3.58 -32.25 -21.54
N GLU A 185 3.37 -32.12 -20.22
CA GLU A 185 2.93 -33.23 -19.34
C GLU A 185 1.64 -33.87 -19.83
N HIS A 186 0.72 -33.09 -20.41
CA HIS A 186 -0.54 -33.61 -20.97
C HIS A 186 -0.47 -33.99 -22.47
N GLY A 187 0.72 -34.05 -23.07
CA GLY A 187 0.89 -34.42 -24.47
C GLY A 187 0.28 -33.42 -25.46
N LYS A 188 0.14 -32.15 -25.09
CA LYS A 188 -0.39 -31.08 -25.94
C LYS A 188 0.74 -30.29 -26.60
N LYS A 189 0.51 -29.90 -27.86
CA LYS A 189 1.47 -29.05 -28.58
C LYS A 189 1.72 -27.73 -27.83
N PRO A 190 2.96 -27.22 -27.81
CA PRO A 190 3.28 -25.91 -27.27
C PRO A 190 2.37 -24.83 -27.88
N LEU A 191 2.06 -23.81 -27.10
CA LEU A 191 1.37 -22.64 -27.62
C LEU A 191 2.36 -21.84 -28.46
N THR A 192 2.02 -21.62 -29.74
CA THR A 192 2.80 -20.70 -30.57
C THR A 192 2.86 -19.33 -29.94
N ALA A 193 4.05 -18.73 -29.91
CA ALA A 193 4.20 -17.34 -29.49
C ALA A 193 3.28 -16.49 -30.39
N LYS A 194 2.28 -15.86 -29.81
CA LYS A 194 1.61 -14.73 -30.47
C LYS A 194 2.44 -13.52 -30.15
N GLU A 195 2.69 -12.69 -31.14
CA GLU A 195 3.09 -11.32 -30.87
C GLU A 195 2.11 -10.77 -29.83
N GLU A 196 2.65 -10.32 -28.68
CA GLU A 196 1.85 -9.71 -27.64
C GLU A 196 1.24 -8.42 -28.21
N VAL A 197 0.08 -8.54 -28.82
CA VAL A 197 -0.76 -7.37 -29.09
C VAL A 197 -1.18 -6.90 -27.68
N LYS A 198 -0.45 -5.92 -27.16
CA LYS A 198 -0.76 -5.30 -25.88
C LYS A 198 -2.20 -4.85 -25.96
N ALA A 199 -3.05 -5.42 -25.10
CA ALA A 199 -4.45 -5.04 -25.07
C ALA A 199 -4.54 -3.53 -24.80
N GLU A 200 -5.07 -2.80 -25.77
CA GLU A 200 -5.27 -1.37 -25.64
C GLU A 200 -6.51 -1.09 -24.81
N LYS A 201 -6.38 -0.19 -23.85
CA LYS A 201 -7.50 0.26 -23.02
C LYS A 201 -7.66 1.76 -23.12
N GLU A 202 -8.86 2.21 -23.43
CA GLU A 202 -9.19 3.63 -23.35
C GLU A 202 -9.34 4.03 -21.87
N ILE A 203 -8.59 5.03 -21.45
CA ILE A 203 -8.65 5.58 -20.09
C ILE A 203 -8.94 7.08 -20.11
N ARG A 204 -9.58 7.57 -19.06
CA ARG A 204 -9.66 9.01 -18.78
C ARG A 204 -8.34 9.47 -18.19
N HIS A 205 -7.68 10.40 -18.86
CA HIS A 205 -6.39 10.96 -18.50
C HIS A 205 -6.59 12.41 -18.05
N SER A 206 -6.27 12.72 -16.79
CA SER A 206 -6.43 14.06 -16.24
C SER A 206 -5.49 15.05 -16.92
N THR A 207 -6.01 16.23 -17.28
CA THR A 207 -5.18 17.32 -17.81
C THR A 207 -4.54 18.15 -16.69
N THR A 208 -5.04 18.04 -15.46
CA THR A 208 -4.54 18.80 -14.30
C THR A 208 -3.55 18.01 -13.44
N ASP A 209 -3.66 16.68 -13.42
CA ASP A 209 -2.74 15.76 -12.75
C ASP A 209 -2.63 14.47 -13.58
N PRO A 210 -1.78 14.44 -14.63
CA PRO A 210 -1.73 13.36 -15.62
C PRO A 210 -1.38 11.98 -15.06
N GLU A 211 -0.63 11.91 -13.95
CA GLU A 211 -0.21 10.65 -13.34
C GLU A 211 -1.26 10.05 -12.40
N SER A 212 -2.35 10.78 -12.12
CA SER A 212 -3.47 10.26 -11.34
C SER A 212 -4.34 9.30 -12.16
N GLY A 213 -4.86 8.26 -11.52
CA GLY A 213 -5.74 7.27 -12.16
C GLY A 213 -7.22 7.58 -11.94
N TYR A 214 -8.03 7.47 -13.00
CA TYR A 214 -9.48 7.61 -12.88
C TYR A 214 -10.10 6.34 -12.33
N LEU A 215 -10.90 6.48 -11.27
CA LEU A 215 -11.62 5.40 -10.62
C LEU A 215 -13.12 5.64 -10.69
N TYR A 216 -13.82 4.63 -11.17
CA TYR A 216 -15.27 4.50 -11.06
C TYR A 216 -15.59 3.21 -10.30
N ARG A 217 -16.29 3.32 -9.20
CA ARG A 217 -16.85 2.17 -8.46
C ARG A 217 -18.26 2.51 -8.04
N GLU A 218 -19.16 1.57 -8.22
CA GLU A 218 -20.55 1.69 -7.75
C GLU A 218 -20.56 2.01 -6.24
N ASN A 219 -21.37 3.00 -5.85
CA ASN A 219 -21.51 3.48 -4.47
C ASN A 219 -20.24 4.07 -3.82
N LYS A 220 -19.21 4.48 -4.61
CA LYS A 220 -18.03 5.18 -4.12
C LYS A 220 -17.80 6.48 -4.89
N PRO A 221 -17.09 7.47 -4.30
CA PRO A 221 -16.77 8.70 -5.02
C PRO A 221 -16.00 8.41 -6.30
N GLU A 222 -16.51 8.95 -7.40
CA GLU A 222 -15.89 8.91 -8.72
C GLU A 222 -14.89 10.05 -8.88
N GLY A 223 -13.77 9.81 -9.56
CA GLY A 223 -12.78 10.83 -9.87
C GLY A 223 -11.36 10.30 -10.05
N PHE A 224 -10.41 11.20 -9.94
CA PHE A 224 -8.98 10.89 -10.02
C PHE A 224 -8.40 10.60 -8.63
N PHE A 225 -7.62 9.53 -8.53
CA PHE A 225 -7.04 9.06 -7.28
C PHE A 225 -5.61 8.55 -7.48
N TYR A 226 -4.89 8.49 -6.37
CA TYR A 226 -3.72 7.65 -6.17
C TYR A 226 -4.05 6.55 -5.17
N LEU A 227 -3.26 5.49 -5.15
CA LEU A 227 -3.29 4.45 -4.13
C LEU A 227 -2.06 4.57 -3.24
N ASP A 228 -2.26 4.60 -1.95
CA ASP A 228 -1.25 4.42 -0.91
C ASP A 228 -1.25 2.95 -0.52
N HIS A 229 -0.26 2.19 -1.02
CA HIS A 229 0.01 0.81 -0.62
C HIS A 229 0.89 0.85 0.62
N ARG A 230 0.43 0.25 1.68
CA ARG A 230 1.10 0.34 2.97
C ARG A 230 1.27 -1.02 3.61
N THR A 231 2.46 -1.24 4.20
CA THR A 231 2.73 -2.41 5.05
C THR A 231 3.00 -1.95 6.47
N THR A 232 2.46 -2.69 7.43
CA THR A 232 2.71 -2.47 8.87
C THR A 232 3.19 -3.76 9.52
N ASP A 233 4.13 -3.64 10.46
CA ASP A 233 4.56 -4.74 11.31
C ASP A 233 3.53 -5.05 12.40
N MET A 234 3.42 -6.32 12.77
CA MET A 234 2.47 -6.77 13.77
C MET A 234 2.77 -6.27 15.19
N LYS A 235 4.04 -6.10 15.57
CA LYS A 235 4.46 -5.87 16.95
C LYS A 235 3.89 -4.56 17.52
N TYR A 236 4.31 -3.41 17.00
CA TYR A 236 3.85 -2.09 17.45
C TYR A 236 3.15 -1.28 16.37
N ASN A 237 2.74 -1.93 15.26
CA ASN A 237 2.08 -1.26 14.15
C ASN A 237 2.94 -0.16 13.49
N ILE A 238 4.26 -0.33 13.51
CA ILE A 238 5.18 0.52 12.75
C ILE A 238 4.92 0.29 11.26
N ILE A 239 4.84 1.35 10.48
CA ILE A 239 4.72 1.29 9.02
C ILE A 239 6.10 0.98 8.48
N THR A 240 6.26 -0.15 7.81
CA THR A 240 7.54 -0.60 7.26
C THR A 240 7.68 -0.34 5.77
N ASP A 241 6.57 -0.09 5.09
CA ASP A 241 6.56 0.33 3.69
C ASP A 241 5.38 1.23 3.36
N ALA A 242 5.60 2.19 2.46
CA ALA A 242 4.59 3.07 1.91
C ALA A 242 4.94 3.39 0.45
N TYR A 243 4.05 3.02 -0.48
CA TYR A 243 4.29 3.12 -1.91
C TYR A 243 3.07 3.65 -2.64
N VAL A 244 3.28 4.52 -3.62
CA VAL A 244 2.18 5.19 -4.35
C VAL A 244 2.10 4.70 -5.78
N THR A 245 0.88 4.35 -6.20
CA THR A 245 0.55 4.10 -7.62
C THR A 245 -0.60 4.99 -8.07
N SER A 246 -0.81 5.07 -9.39
CA SER A 246 -2.03 5.66 -9.95
C SER A 246 -3.26 4.88 -9.49
N GLY A 247 -4.40 5.56 -9.26
CA GLY A 247 -5.58 4.98 -8.65
C GLY A 247 -6.27 3.87 -9.45
N ASN A 248 -5.92 3.69 -10.70
CA ASN A 248 -6.41 2.63 -11.59
C ASN A 248 -5.51 1.38 -11.64
N VAL A 249 -4.39 1.38 -10.92
CA VAL A 249 -3.52 0.20 -10.75
C VAL A 249 -4.15 -0.74 -9.73
N HIS A 250 -4.15 -2.04 -10.00
CA HIS A 250 -4.71 -3.02 -9.07
C HIS A 250 -3.74 -3.25 -7.88
N ASP A 251 -4.30 -3.42 -6.68
CA ASP A 251 -3.54 -3.56 -5.42
C ASP A 251 -2.49 -4.67 -5.45
N SER A 252 -2.76 -5.75 -6.18
CA SER A 252 -1.88 -6.92 -6.30
C SER A 252 -0.61 -6.65 -7.12
N VAL A 253 -0.60 -5.62 -7.98
CA VAL A 253 0.50 -5.41 -8.94
C VAL A 253 1.83 -5.12 -8.24
N PRO A 254 1.96 -4.15 -7.34
CA PRO A 254 3.24 -3.83 -6.73
C PRO A 254 3.62 -4.74 -5.54
N TYR A 255 2.74 -5.65 -5.11
CA TYR A 255 2.85 -6.27 -3.79
C TYR A 255 4.11 -7.10 -3.58
N LEU A 256 4.43 -8.04 -4.49
CA LEU A 256 5.59 -8.94 -4.32
C LEU A 256 6.91 -8.14 -4.39
N ASP A 257 7.02 -7.22 -5.33
CA ASP A 257 8.21 -6.36 -5.46
C ASP A 257 8.41 -5.50 -4.21
N ARG A 258 7.32 -4.99 -3.62
CA ARG A 258 7.39 -4.22 -2.37
C ARG A 258 7.71 -5.07 -1.15
N LEU A 259 7.25 -6.32 -1.11
CA LEU A 259 7.62 -7.27 -0.08
C LEU A 259 9.12 -7.59 -0.15
N ASP A 260 9.63 -7.89 -1.33
CA ASP A 260 11.06 -8.16 -1.54
C ASP A 260 11.94 -6.95 -1.21
N HIS A 261 11.48 -5.75 -1.57
CA HIS A 261 12.16 -4.51 -1.22
C HIS A 261 12.33 -4.33 0.29
N GLN A 262 11.30 -4.60 1.10
CA GLN A 262 11.36 -4.53 2.56
C GLN A 262 12.30 -5.60 3.14
N ILE A 263 12.23 -6.83 2.63
CA ILE A 263 13.11 -7.93 3.04
C ILE A 263 14.57 -7.54 2.79
N ALA A 264 14.89 -7.07 1.59
CA ALA A 264 16.24 -6.66 1.23
C ALA A 264 16.71 -5.43 2.02
N ARG A 265 15.83 -4.46 2.25
CA ARG A 265 16.17 -3.16 2.87
C ARG A 265 16.41 -3.28 4.37
N PHE A 266 15.62 -4.09 5.08
CA PHE A 266 15.64 -4.17 6.53
C PHE A 266 16.11 -5.54 7.06
N GLY A 267 16.42 -6.49 6.19
CA GLY A 267 16.86 -7.84 6.60
C GLY A 267 15.73 -8.66 7.26
N PHE A 268 14.47 -8.40 6.92
CA PHE A 268 13.34 -9.07 7.57
C PHE A 268 13.31 -10.57 7.28
N GLN A 269 12.98 -11.35 8.31
CA GLN A 269 12.71 -12.79 8.23
C GLN A 269 11.18 -13.00 8.23
N VAL A 270 10.54 -12.72 7.08
CA VAL A 270 9.07 -12.74 6.99
C VAL A 270 8.55 -14.16 7.01
N GLU A 271 7.83 -14.53 8.05
CA GLU A 271 7.20 -15.84 8.24
C GLU A 271 5.75 -15.87 7.79
N ALA A 272 5.03 -14.78 8.02
CA ALA A 272 3.62 -14.69 7.68
C ALA A 272 3.20 -13.31 7.19
N VAL A 273 2.19 -13.30 6.31
CA VAL A 273 1.54 -12.09 5.84
C VAL A 273 0.02 -12.22 5.91
N ALA A 274 -0.69 -11.11 6.18
CA ALA A 274 -2.13 -11.09 6.06
C ALA A 274 -2.60 -9.94 5.16
N LEU A 275 -3.41 -10.29 4.15
CA LEU A 275 -3.79 -9.41 3.04
C LEU A 275 -5.32 -9.40 2.83
N ASP A 276 -5.83 -8.37 2.17
CA ASP A 276 -7.24 -8.32 1.76
C ASP A 276 -7.52 -9.19 0.53
N SER A 277 -8.79 -9.36 0.23
CA SER A 277 -9.29 -10.18 -0.89
C SER A 277 -8.82 -9.68 -2.27
N GLY A 278 -8.44 -8.42 -2.40
CA GLY A 278 -7.85 -7.86 -3.62
C GLY A 278 -6.52 -8.51 -4.01
N TYR A 279 -5.80 -9.06 -3.04
CA TYR A 279 -4.51 -9.73 -3.24
C TYR A 279 -4.63 -11.23 -3.54
N LEU A 280 -5.84 -11.82 -3.55
CA LEU A 280 -6.01 -13.24 -3.83
C LEU A 280 -5.89 -13.53 -5.33
N THR A 281 -4.69 -13.49 -5.84
CA THR A 281 -4.33 -13.82 -7.23
C THR A 281 -3.38 -15.03 -7.25
N ALA A 282 -3.41 -15.80 -8.34
CA ALA A 282 -2.54 -16.98 -8.45
C ALA A 282 -1.03 -16.62 -8.36
N PRO A 283 -0.55 -15.54 -8.99
CA PRO A 283 0.85 -15.12 -8.85
C PRO A 283 1.26 -14.77 -7.43
N ILE A 284 0.41 -14.06 -6.68
CA ILE A 284 0.72 -13.74 -5.28
C ILE A 284 0.77 -15.02 -4.43
N CYS A 285 -0.18 -15.93 -4.61
CA CYS A 285 -0.20 -17.17 -3.85
C CYS A 285 1.04 -18.03 -4.15
N LYS A 286 1.45 -18.12 -5.43
CA LYS A 286 2.70 -18.79 -5.84
C LYS A 286 3.92 -18.06 -5.25
N GLY A 287 4.02 -16.75 -5.43
CA GLY A 287 5.16 -15.96 -4.95
C GLY A 287 5.35 -16.04 -3.43
N LEU A 288 4.27 -16.13 -2.64
CA LEU A 288 4.34 -16.38 -1.19
C LEU A 288 4.82 -17.81 -0.89
N SER A 289 4.35 -18.79 -1.68
CA SER A 289 4.77 -20.18 -1.52
C SER A 289 6.26 -20.36 -1.83
N ASP A 290 6.77 -19.75 -2.89
CA ASP A 290 8.18 -19.78 -3.31
C ASP A 290 9.09 -19.21 -2.23
N ARG A 291 8.62 -18.19 -1.50
CA ARG A 291 9.33 -17.55 -0.36
C ARG A 291 9.08 -18.28 0.98
N GLN A 292 8.35 -19.40 0.97
CA GLN A 292 7.96 -20.16 2.17
C GLN A 292 7.20 -19.33 3.22
N ILE A 293 6.49 -18.27 2.79
CA ILE A 293 5.74 -17.37 3.65
C ILE A 293 4.31 -17.89 3.86
N PHE A 294 3.87 -17.94 5.12
CA PHE A 294 2.51 -18.31 5.49
C PHE A 294 1.52 -17.20 5.08
N GLY A 295 0.95 -17.32 3.88
CA GLY A 295 -0.01 -16.36 3.33
C GLY A 295 -1.42 -16.55 3.93
N VAL A 296 -1.99 -15.47 4.46
CA VAL A 296 -3.38 -15.40 4.95
C VAL A 296 -4.12 -14.32 4.16
N ILE A 297 -4.88 -14.71 3.14
CA ILE A 297 -5.58 -13.77 2.26
C ILE A 297 -7.09 -13.98 2.39
N ALA A 298 -7.85 -12.89 2.48
CA ALA A 298 -9.30 -12.95 2.49
C ALA A 298 -9.84 -13.52 1.18
N HIS A 299 -10.89 -14.31 1.28
CA HIS A 299 -11.57 -14.86 0.12
C HIS A 299 -12.86 -14.11 -0.16
N ARG A 300 -13.09 -13.72 -1.42
CA ARG A 300 -14.39 -13.20 -1.82
C ARG A 300 -15.40 -14.34 -1.84
N ARG A 301 -16.59 -14.10 -1.28
CA ARG A 301 -17.68 -15.08 -1.40
C ARG A 301 -18.05 -15.20 -2.87
N TYR A 302 -17.98 -16.43 -3.39
CA TYR A 302 -18.47 -16.75 -4.72
C TYR A 302 -20.01 -16.85 -4.67
N HIS A 303 -20.67 -16.10 -5.52
CA HIS A 303 -22.12 -16.21 -5.71
C HIS A 303 -22.36 -17.16 -6.88
N PRO A 304 -22.80 -18.40 -6.63
CA PRO A 304 -23.11 -19.34 -7.70
C PRO A 304 -24.28 -18.84 -8.54
N ILE A 305 -24.28 -19.21 -9.81
CA ILE A 305 -25.44 -18.96 -10.67
C ILE A 305 -26.62 -19.72 -10.08
N ARG A 306 -27.73 -19.01 -9.84
CA ARG A 306 -28.93 -19.60 -9.25
C ARG A 306 -29.41 -20.81 -10.11
N GLY A 307 -29.63 -21.94 -9.45
CA GLY A 307 -30.08 -23.19 -10.08
C GLY A 307 -28.96 -24.05 -10.68
N LEU A 308 -27.68 -23.62 -10.63
CA LEU A 308 -26.57 -24.42 -11.09
C LEU A 308 -25.64 -24.85 -9.95
N PHE A 309 -25.10 -26.05 -10.04
CA PHE A 309 -24.08 -26.55 -9.11
C PHE A 309 -22.84 -25.65 -9.13
N PRO A 310 -22.41 -25.15 -7.96
CA PRO A 310 -21.18 -24.41 -7.83
C PRO A 310 -19.94 -25.34 -7.98
N LYS A 311 -18.77 -24.73 -8.30
CA LYS A 311 -17.53 -25.47 -8.54
C LYS A 311 -17.17 -26.43 -7.38
N TRP A 312 -17.43 -26.09 -6.13
CA TRP A 312 -17.08 -26.92 -4.97
C TRP A 312 -17.92 -28.21 -4.82
N LYS A 313 -18.99 -28.40 -5.62
CA LYS A 313 -19.71 -29.67 -5.72
C LYS A 313 -18.99 -30.70 -6.61
N PHE A 314 -17.96 -30.26 -7.32
CA PHE A 314 -17.13 -31.13 -8.16
C PHE A 314 -15.82 -31.38 -7.42
N HIS A 315 -15.52 -32.64 -7.13
CA HIS A 315 -14.31 -33.00 -6.41
C HIS A 315 -13.12 -33.12 -7.38
N TYR A 316 -11.99 -32.49 -7.05
CA TYR A 316 -10.76 -32.65 -7.81
C TYR A 316 -9.96 -33.82 -7.27
N ASP A 317 -9.65 -34.77 -8.14
CA ASP A 317 -8.79 -35.91 -7.90
C ASP A 317 -7.40 -35.55 -8.44
N SER A 318 -6.48 -35.24 -7.50
CA SER A 318 -5.12 -34.82 -7.84
C SER A 318 -4.23 -35.96 -8.35
N GLU A 319 -4.53 -37.22 -8.01
CA GLU A 319 -3.75 -38.40 -8.46
C GLU A 319 -3.99 -38.70 -9.94
N GLN A 320 -5.21 -38.48 -10.41
CA GLN A 320 -5.60 -38.75 -11.79
C GLN A 320 -5.88 -37.50 -12.61
N ASP A 321 -5.56 -36.32 -12.07
CA ASP A 321 -5.79 -35.01 -12.69
C ASP A 321 -7.16 -34.89 -13.38
N ARG A 322 -8.24 -35.10 -12.63
CA ARG A 322 -9.62 -35.07 -13.12
C ARG A 322 -10.58 -34.51 -12.09
N TYR A 323 -11.74 -34.07 -12.54
CA TYR A 323 -12.84 -33.72 -11.64
C TYR A 323 -13.88 -34.84 -11.63
N ILE A 324 -14.50 -35.07 -10.48
CA ILE A 324 -15.64 -35.98 -10.29
C ILE A 324 -16.88 -35.10 -10.04
N CYS A 325 -17.92 -35.29 -10.84
CA CYS A 325 -19.16 -34.55 -10.74
C CYS A 325 -20.09 -35.11 -9.65
N PRO A 326 -21.16 -34.37 -9.24
CA PRO A 326 -22.13 -34.89 -8.24
C PRO A 326 -22.85 -36.17 -8.62
N ASN A 327 -22.83 -36.58 -9.90
CA ASN A 327 -23.32 -37.87 -10.37
C ASN A 327 -22.17 -38.87 -10.61
N HIS A 328 -21.05 -38.74 -9.88
CA HIS A 328 -19.88 -39.62 -9.90
C HIS A 328 -19.26 -39.86 -11.29
N GLN A 329 -19.52 -39.00 -12.27
CA GLN A 329 -18.88 -39.07 -13.59
C GLN A 329 -17.64 -38.16 -13.63
N THR A 330 -16.70 -38.56 -14.47
CA THR A 330 -15.40 -37.84 -14.59
C THR A 330 -15.46 -36.71 -15.61
N LEU A 331 -14.76 -35.64 -15.31
CA LEU A 331 -14.38 -34.58 -16.24
C LEU A 331 -12.87 -34.68 -16.45
N THR A 332 -12.45 -34.95 -17.66
CA THR A 332 -11.04 -35.13 -18.02
C THR A 332 -10.42 -33.86 -18.54
N TYR A 333 -9.09 -33.72 -18.38
CA TYR A 333 -8.32 -32.65 -18.94
C TYR A 333 -8.52 -32.50 -20.46
N SER A 334 -8.69 -31.32 -20.94
CA SER A 334 -8.88 -31.01 -22.35
C SER A 334 -7.76 -30.13 -22.91
N THR A 335 -7.46 -29.04 -22.26
CA THR A 335 -6.43 -28.09 -22.70
C THR A 335 -6.12 -27.08 -21.61
N THR A 336 -4.95 -26.45 -21.70
CA THR A 336 -4.57 -25.26 -20.90
C THR A 336 -4.50 -24.04 -21.82
N ASP A 337 -5.20 -22.98 -21.41
CA ASP A 337 -5.25 -21.75 -22.17
C ASP A 337 -4.06 -20.81 -21.90
N ARG A 338 -3.93 -19.72 -22.68
CA ARG A 338 -2.85 -18.71 -22.52
C ARG A 338 -2.90 -17.93 -21.20
N LYS A 339 -3.97 -18.07 -20.43
CA LYS A 339 -4.12 -17.44 -19.10
C LYS A 339 -3.77 -18.41 -17.98
N GLY A 340 -3.28 -19.62 -18.31
CA GLY A 340 -2.94 -20.65 -17.37
C GLY A 340 -4.12 -21.43 -16.80
N TYR A 341 -5.29 -21.42 -17.45
CA TYR A 341 -6.43 -22.21 -16.99
C TYR A 341 -6.50 -23.54 -17.71
N ARG A 342 -6.32 -24.65 -16.98
CA ARG A 342 -6.67 -26.01 -17.38
C ARG A 342 -8.18 -26.11 -17.53
N SER A 343 -8.68 -26.70 -18.58
CA SER A 343 -10.10 -26.95 -18.83
C SER A 343 -10.38 -28.43 -18.71
N TYR A 344 -11.30 -28.82 -17.83
CA TYR A 344 -11.78 -30.18 -17.65
C TYR A 344 -13.19 -30.31 -18.19
N LYS A 345 -13.45 -31.28 -19.05
CA LYS A 345 -14.71 -31.46 -19.77
C LYS A 345 -15.36 -32.80 -19.45
N SER A 346 -16.68 -32.79 -19.26
CA SER A 346 -17.46 -34.02 -19.15
C SER A 346 -17.76 -34.62 -20.53
N ASN A 347 -18.08 -35.92 -20.59
CA ASN A 347 -18.55 -36.58 -21.80
C ASN A 347 -20.02 -36.17 -22.08
N PRO A 348 -20.32 -35.50 -23.24
CA PRO A 348 -21.67 -35.08 -23.57
C PRO A 348 -22.69 -36.24 -23.70
N GLU A 349 -22.26 -37.41 -24.16
CA GLU A 349 -23.12 -38.61 -24.31
C GLU A 349 -23.67 -39.07 -22.96
N ILE A 350 -22.77 -39.15 -21.97
CA ILE A 350 -23.15 -39.55 -20.59
C ILE A 350 -24.01 -38.43 -19.96
N CYS A 351 -23.67 -37.19 -20.20
CA CYS A 351 -24.41 -36.07 -19.64
C CYS A 351 -25.81 -35.89 -20.23
N SER A 352 -26.05 -36.37 -21.47
CA SER A 352 -27.34 -36.26 -22.14
C SER A 352 -28.46 -36.99 -21.43
N SER A 353 -28.13 -38.13 -20.77
CA SER A 353 -29.05 -38.95 -19.99
C SER A 353 -28.99 -38.71 -18.48
N CYS A 354 -28.21 -37.70 -18.05
CA CYS A 354 -27.98 -37.41 -16.62
C CYS A 354 -29.20 -36.72 -15.97
N PRO A 355 -29.76 -37.28 -14.87
CA PRO A 355 -30.91 -36.67 -14.18
C PRO A 355 -30.59 -35.31 -13.55
N LEU A 356 -29.31 -34.99 -13.37
CA LEU A 356 -28.86 -33.73 -12.78
C LEU A 356 -28.46 -32.67 -13.84
N LEU A 357 -28.71 -32.91 -15.11
CA LEU A 357 -28.25 -32.09 -16.22
C LEU A 357 -28.69 -30.62 -16.08
N GLU A 358 -29.95 -30.39 -15.77
CA GLU A 358 -30.54 -29.03 -15.64
C GLU A 358 -29.88 -28.19 -14.54
N ASN A 359 -29.49 -28.86 -13.44
CA ASN A 359 -28.77 -28.20 -12.33
C ASN A 359 -27.24 -28.18 -12.54
N CYS A 360 -26.72 -28.81 -13.58
CA CYS A 360 -25.30 -28.91 -13.84
C CYS A 360 -24.82 -27.92 -14.87
N THR A 361 -25.47 -27.81 -16.04
CA THR A 361 -25.02 -26.96 -17.13
C THR A 361 -26.16 -26.45 -18.00
N LYS A 362 -26.01 -25.22 -18.53
CA LYS A 362 -26.88 -24.65 -19.55
C LYS A 362 -26.26 -24.72 -20.96
N SER A 363 -25.17 -25.48 -21.12
CA SER A 363 -24.49 -25.62 -22.39
C SER A 363 -25.39 -26.32 -23.40
N LYS A 364 -25.51 -25.79 -24.64
CA LYS A 364 -26.22 -26.42 -25.76
C LYS A 364 -25.67 -27.81 -26.08
N ASN A 365 -24.36 -28.00 -25.89
CA ASN A 365 -23.69 -29.29 -26.13
C ASN A 365 -23.81 -30.26 -24.93
N ARG A 366 -24.65 -29.97 -23.94
CA ARG A 366 -24.84 -30.80 -22.73
C ARG A 366 -23.54 -31.15 -22.02
N GLN A 367 -22.50 -30.33 -22.15
CA GLN A 367 -21.18 -30.55 -21.60
C GLN A 367 -20.89 -29.59 -20.46
N LYS A 368 -20.43 -30.08 -19.32
CA LYS A 368 -19.91 -29.30 -18.22
C LYS A 368 -18.42 -29.03 -18.44
N VAL A 369 -18.00 -27.78 -18.25
CA VAL A 369 -16.59 -27.41 -18.25
C VAL A 369 -16.27 -26.79 -16.89
N ILE A 370 -15.17 -27.25 -16.30
CA ILE A 370 -14.57 -26.69 -15.08
C ILE A 370 -13.16 -26.25 -15.40
N THR A 371 -12.79 -25.08 -14.91
CA THR A 371 -11.44 -24.54 -15.09
C THR A 371 -10.67 -24.56 -13.78
N ARG A 372 -9.35 -24.89 -13.85
CA ARG A 372 -8.39 -24.87 -12.75
C ARG A 372 -7.12 -24.18 -13.22
N HIS A 373 -6.65 -23.17 -12.47
CA HIS A 373 -5.41 -22.49 -12.82
C HIS A 373 -4.20 -23.40 -12.56
N VAL A 374 -3.13 -23.33 -13.35
CA VAL A 374 -1.88 -24.11 -13.14
C VAL A 374 -1.31 -23.93 -11.73
N TRP A 375 -1.53 -22.78 -11.12
CA TRP A 375 -1.14 -22.45 -9.74
C TRP A 375 -2.32 -22.50 -8.73
N GLU A 376 -3.38 -23.26 -8.99
CA GLU A 376 -4.53 -23.32 -8.09
C GLU A 376 -4.18 -23.95 -6.74
N ASP A 377 -3.21 -24.89 -6.70
CA ASP A 377 -2.76 -25.54 -5.45
C ASP A 377 -2.23 -24.52 -4.44
N HIS A 378 -1.47 -23.52 -4.91
CA HIS A 378 -1.00 -22.41 -4.07
C HIS A 378 -2.17 -21.57 -3.51
N LYS A 379 -3.23 -21.35 -4.29
CA LYS A 379 -4.44 -20.66 -3.83
C LYS A 379 -5.21 -21.49 -2.80
N GLU A 380 -5.31 -22.78 -3.01
CA GLU A 380 -5.93 -23.71 -2.07
C GLU A 380 -5.18 -23.76 -0.75
N LYS A 381 -3.84 -23.80 -0.78
CA LYS A 381 -2.98 -23.70 0.41
C LYS A 381 -3.23 -22.40 1.19
N VAL A 382 -3.24 -21.25 0.51
CA VAL A 382 -3.55 -19.95 1.14
C VAL A 382 -4.96 -19.92 1.72
N ARG A 383 -5.93 -20.56 1.07
CA ARG A 383 -7.29 -20.72 1.60
C ARG A 383 -7.31 -21.57 2.87
N GLN A 384 -6.60 -22.69 2.89
CA GLN A 384 -6.47 -23.54 4.09
C GLN A 384 -5.81 -22.76 5.23
N ASN A 385 -4.73 -22.05 4.95
CA ASN A 385 -4.07 -21.16 5.91
C ASN A 385 -5.09 -20.18 6.52
N ARG A 386 -5.90 -19.53 5.70
CA ARG A 386 -6.91 -18.55 6.15
C ARG A 386 -8.00 -19.17 7.05
N LEU A 387 -8.33 -20.45 6.85
CA LEU A 387 -9.35 -21.17 7.62
C LEU A 387 -8.80 -21.77 8.91
N SER A 388 -7.50 -21.94 9.04
CA SER A 388 -6.84 -22.42 10.26
C SER A 388 -7.07 -21.49 11.44
N VAL A 389 -6.86 -21.96 12.66
CA VAL A 389 -6.99 -21.15 13.90
C VAL A 389 -6.00 -20.00 13.88
N SER A 390 -4.73 -20.26 13.55
CA SER A 390 -3.69 -19.24 13.45
C SER A 390 -4.02 -18.20 12.38
N GLY A 391 -4.48 -18.63 11.19
CA GLY A 391 -4.86 -17.72 10.11
C GLY A 391 -6.06 -16.83 10.44
N LYS A 392 -7.08 -17.36 11.15
CA LYS A 392 -8.22 -16.55 11.63
C LYS A 392 -7.77 -15.47 12.61
N ASN A 393 -6.91 -15.84 13.57
CA ASN A 393 -6.36 -14.90 14.55
C ASN A 393 -5.48 -13.83 13.88
N LEU A 394 -4.62 -14.23 12.95
CA LEU A 394 -3.77 -13.31 12.20
C LEU A 394 -4.59 -12.31 11.38
N TYR A 395 -5.64 -12.78 10.71
CA TYR A 395 -6.52 -11.92 9.93
C TYR A 395 -7.32 -10.93 10.79
N LYS A 396 -7.69 -11.31 12.02
CA LYS A 396 -8.31 -10.39 12.98
C LYS A 396 -7.34 -9.27 13.36
N LYS A 397 -6.10 -9.61 13.73
CA LYS A 397 -5.05 -8.65 14.05
C LYS A 397 -4.75 -7.68 12.90
N ARG A 398 -4.79 -8.16 11.63
CA ARG A 398 -4.65 -7.30 10.46
C ARG A 398 -5.61 -6.11 10.49
N LYS A 399 -6.92 -6.37 10.71
CA LYS A 399 -7.93 -5.31 10.76
C LYS A 399 -7.62 -4.26 11.82
N GLU A 400 -7.22 -4.71 13.00
CA GLU A 400 -6.89 -3.81 14.12
C GLU A 400 -5.67 -2.94 13.85
N LYS A 401 -4.70 -3.42 13.05
CA LYS A 401 -3.43 -2.73 12.80
C LYS A 401 -3.48 -1.83 11.56
N ILE A 402 -3.71 -2.40 10.38
CA ILE A 402 -3.57 -1.65 9.14
C ILE A 402 -4.71 -0.65 8.92
N GLU A 403 -5.96 -1.00 9.27
CA GLU A 403 -7.10 -0.10 9.14
C GLU A 403 -6.95 1.12 10.07
N ARG A 404 -6.42 0.92 11.28
CA ARG A 404 -6.09 2.00 12.20
C ARG A 404 -5.01 2.93 11.65
N SER A 405 -3.96 2.37 11.02
CA SER A 405 -2.90 3.19 10.40
C SER A 405 -3.46 4.12 9.32
N PHE A 406 -4.39 3.65 8.49
CA PHE A 406 -5.06 4.49 7.51
C PHE A 406 -6.03 5.49 8.13
N ALA A 407 -6.75 5.11 9.17
CA ALA A 407 -7.65 6.02 9.89
C ALA A 407 -6.86 7.19 10.51
N ASP A 408 -5.76 6.89 11.20
CA ASP A 408 -4.87 7.90 11.78
C ASP A 408 -4.30 8.84 10.70
N SER A 409 -3.85 8.31 9.56
CA SER A 409 -3.38 9.13 8.43
C SER A 409 -4.43 10.12 7.95
N LYS A 410 -5.68 9.67 7.83
CA LYS A 410 -6.77 10.47 7.28
C LYS A 410 -7.33 11.49 8.28
N GLN A 411 -7.37 11.14 9.55
CA GLN A 411 -8.00 11.95 10.59
C GLN A 411 -7.00 12.90 11.26
N LEU A 412 -5.80 12.42 11.58
CA LEU A 412 -4.81 13.18 12.34
C LEU A 412 -3.78 13.88 11.45
N HIS A 413 -3.42 13.25 10.34
CA HIS A 413 -2.32 13.71 9.48
C HIS A 413 -2.79 14.32 8.15
N GLY A 414 -4.10 14.47 7.96
CA GLY A 414 -4.68 15.14 6.79
C GLY A 414 -4.50 14.39 5.45
N LEU A 415 -4.13 13.10 5.45
CA LEU A 415 -3.89 12.29 4.24
C LEU A 415 -5.20 11.72 3.65
N ARG A 416 -6.22 12.57 3.50
CA ARG A 416 -7.45 12.27 2.77
C ARG A 416 -7.38 12.70 1.32
N TYR A 417 -6.61 13.75 1.08
CA TYR A 417 -6.46 14.44 -0.21
C TYR A 417 -4.99 14.67 -0.50
N CYS A 418 -4.62 14.52 -1.76
CA CYS A 418 -3.29 14.93 -2.20
C CYS A 418 -3.21 16.46 -2.21
N ARG A 419 -2.26 17.03 -1.46
CA ARG A 419 -1.96 18.47 -1.46
C ARG A 419 -1.25 18.86 -2.74
N LEU A 420 -0.40 17.96 -3.21
CA LEU A 420 0.50 18.12 -4.34
C LEU A 420 -0.02 17.35 -5.56
N ARG A 421 0.52 17.64 -6.74
CA ARG A 421 0.24 16.93 -8.00
C ARG A 421 1.47 16.17 -8.45
N GLY A 422 1.23 15.09 -9.20
CA GLY A 422 2.26 14.19 -9.69
C GLY A 422 2.64 13.12 -8.68
N LYS A 423 2.86 11.90 -9.17
CA LYS A 423 3.13 10.69 -8.38
C LYS A 423 4.29 10.89 -7.40
N ARG A 424 5.39 11.52 -7.86
CA ARG A 424 6.56 11.79 -7.02
C ARG A 424 6.23 12.63 -5.79
N ASN A 425 5.51 13.74 -5.99
CA ASN A 425 5.15 14.65 -4.89
C ASN A 425 4.10 14.02 -3.95
N VAL A 426 3.21 13.18 -4.49
CA VAL A 426 2.26 12.42 -3.68
C VAL A 426 2.99 11.35 -2.87
N SER A 427 4.02 10.70 -3.44
CA SER A 427 4.89 9.77 -2.72
C SER A 427 5.61 10.45 -1.55
N GLU A 428 6.16 11.65 -1.74
CA GLU A 428 6.70 12.46 -0.64
C GLU A 428 5.67 12.66 0.48
N GLN A 429 4.45 13.09 0.13
CA GLN A 429 3.40 13.30 1.11
C GLN A 429 3.06 12.03 1.90
N VAL A 430 3.00 10.88 1.23
CA VAL A 430 2.69 9.58 1.85
C VAL A 430 3.83 9.12 2.76
N LEU A 431 5.08 9.18 2.28
CA LEU A 431 6.27 8.78 3.03
C LEU A 431 6.47 9.62 4.29
N LEU A 432 6.39 10.94 4.19
CA LEU A 432 6.54 11.82 5.35
C LEU A 432 5.36 11.68 6.33
N THR A 433 4.15 11.44 5.85
CA THR A 433 3.02 11.12 6.74
C THR A 433 3.25 9.80 7.48
N ALA A 434 3.77 8.77 6.81
CA ALA A 434 4.09 7.49 7.41
C ALA A 434 5.25 7.62 8.43
N ALA A 435 6.30 8.38 8.09
CA ALA A 435 7.39 8.71 9.01
C ALA A 435 6.88 9.42 10.27
N CYS A 436 6.02 10.43 10.13
CA CYS A 436 5.41 11.14 11.27
C CYS A 436 4.57 10.22 12.16
N GLN A 437 3.82 9.28 11.58
CA GLN A 437 3.12 8.27 12.37
C GLN A 437 4.07 7.37 13.15
N ASN A 438 5.16 6.93 12.52
CA ASN A 438 6.17 6.10 13.16
C ASN A 438 6.87 6.88 14.28
N MET A 439 7.35 8.10 14.03
CA MET A 439 7.96 8.96 15.05
C MET A 439 7.05 9.14 16.26
N LYS A 440 5.75 9.42 16.04
CA LYS A 440 4.78 9.53 17.14
C LYS A 440 4.67 8.25 17.94
N LYS A 441 4.63 7.07 17.29
CA LYS A 441 4.53 5.78 17.96
C LYS A 441 5.79 5.46 18.75
N ILE A 442 6.96 5.65 18.15
CA ILE A 442 8.27 5.41 18.79
C ILE A 442 8.41 6.32 20.02
N ALA A 443 8.26 7.62 19.85
CA ALA A 443 8.41 8.59 20.92
C ALA A 443 7.40 8.38 22.07
N THR A 444 6.14 8.07 21.75
CA THR A 444 5.12 7.81 22.78
C THR A 444 5.38 6.52 23.54
N TYR A 445 5.93 5.51 22.87
CA TYR A 445 6.28 4.24 23.50
C TYR A 445 7.48 4.41 24.44
N LEU A 446 8.58 5.01 23.96
CA LEU A 446 9.79 5.22 24.74
C LEU A 446 9.57 6.15 25.95
N ALA A 447 8.77 7.21 25.77
CA ALA A 447 8.41 8.11 26.88
C ALA A 447 7.58 7.46 27.98
N LYS A 448 7.07 6.25 27.79
CA LYS A 448 6.37 5.47 28.84
C LYS A 448 7.28 4.50 29.58
N GLN A 449 8.51 4.28 29.06
CA GLN A 449 9.47 3.36 29.64
C GLN A 449 10.51 4.07 30.52
N GLY A 450 10.73 5.35 30.28
CA GLY A 450 11.64 6.22 31.06
C GLY A 450 10.90 7.33 31.75
#